data_8bdeb7cbfa0387341d3a0dd6059a4ddf
#
_entry.id   8bdeb7cbfa0387341d3a0dd6059a4ddf
#
_cell.length_a   1.000
_cell.length_b   1.000
_cell.length_c   1.000
_cell.angle_alpha   90.00
_cell.angle_beta   90.00
_cell.angle_gamma   90.00
#
_symmetry.space_group_name_H-M   'P 1'
#
loop_
_entity.id
_entity.type
_entity.pdbx_description
1 polymer ?
#
loop_
_entity_poly.entity_id
_entity_poly.type
_entity_poly.pdbx_seq_one_letter_code
_entity_poly.pdbx_strand_id
1 'polypeptide(L)'
;IAEDFDDHAARDKGREHFKTLYHVMIRIFPDIQASLQDLIAEGDEVVARVEFTATQADSFRGFPATNRQITYSGMDIFRIKDGKLTERWAQRDFLGMLERLGHISRTG
;
A
#
# COMPACT_ATOMS: atom_id res chain seq x y z
N ILE A 1 6.32 14.98 2.46
CA ILE A 1 7.06 13.95 3.19
C ILE A 1 8.38 14.54 3.67
N ALA A 2 8.72 14.31 4.93
CA ALA A 2 9.98 14.76 5.51
C ALA A 2 11.18 14.01 4.91
N GLU A 3 12.36 14.66 4.92
CA GLU A 3 13.59 14.02 4.42
C GLU A 3 13.94 12.76 5.19
N ASP A 4 13.71 12.77 6.51
CA ASP A 4 13.98 11.66 7.42
C ASP A 4 12.76 10.75 7.62
N PHE A 5 11.87 10.72 6.63
CA PHE A 5 10.65 9.92 6.68
C PHE A 5 10.96 8.45 6.98
N ASP A 6 10.28 7.92 8.00
CA ASP A 6 10.47 6.54 8.46
C ASP A 6 9.24 5.71 8.09
N ASP A 7 9.38 4.85 7.08
CA ASP A 7 8.32 3.95 6.66
C ASP A 7 8.52 2.58 7.30
N HIS A 8 7.76 2.31 8.36
CA HIS A 8 7.84 1.05 9.09
C HIS A 8 7.32 -0.16 8.30
N ALA A 9 6.64 0.08 7.17
CA ALA A 9 6.20 -0.99 6.28
C ALA A 9 7.30 -1.42 5.31
N ALA A 10 8.41 -0.69 5.26
CA ALA A 10 9.54 -0.94 4.38
C ALA A 10 10.82 -1.15 5.20
N ARG A 11 11.84 -1.73 4.58
CA ARG A 11 13.11 -1.99 5.24
C ARG A 11 13.99 -0.74 5.37
N ASP A 12 13.85 0.17 4.41
CA ASP A 12 14.64 1.38 4.34
C ASP A 12 13.81 2.59 4.75
N LYS A 13 14.52 3.70 4.99
CA LYS A 13 13.92 4.95 5.39
C LYS A 13 14.15 6.02 4.33
N GLY A 14 13.42 7.10 4.44
CA GLY A 14 13.63 8.28 3.64
C GLY A 14 12.67 8.42 2.47
N ARG A 15 12.59 9.65 2.00
CA ARG A 15 11.66 10.03 0.94
C ARG A 15 11.96 9.34 -0.39
N GLU A 16 13.23 9.14 -0.72
CA GLU A 16 13.64 8.51 -1.97
C GLU A 16 13.23 7.04 -2.03
N HIS A 17 13.36 6.33 -0.91
CA HIS A 17 12.90 4.94 -0.84
C HIS A 17 11.40 4.84 -1.05
N PHE A 18 10.63 5.74 -0.45
CA PHE A 18 9.18 5.80 -0.63
C PHE A 18 8.81 6.01 -2.11
N LYS A 19 9.51 6.90 -2.80
CA LYS A 19 9.30 7.13 -4.22
C LYS A 19 9.58 5.89 -5.07
N THR A 20 10.66 5.18 -4.76
CA THR A 20 11.02 3.94 -5.45
C THR A 20 9.92 2.90 -5.28
N LEU A 21 9.40 2.74 -4.07
CA LEU A 21 8.31 1.82 -3.79
C LEU A 21 7.05 2.18 -4.59
N TYR A 22 6.72 3.45 -4.64
CA TYR A 22 5.59 3.95 -5.40
C TYR A 22 5.72 3.60 -6.89
N HIS A 23 6.89 3.81 -7.48
CA HIS A 23 7.11 3.49 -8.89
C HIS A 23 6.97 1.99 -9.17
N VAL A 24 7.44 1.14 -8.27
CA VAL A 24 7.27 -0.30 -8.39
C VAL A 24 5.79 -0.68 -8.38
N MET A 25 5.02 -0.12 -7.47
CA MET A 25 3.59 -0.40 -7.36
C MET A 25 2.82 0.07 -8.59
N ILE A 26 3.17 1.22 -9.16
CA ILE A 26 2.52 1.73 -10.38
C ILE A 26 2.85 0.85 -11.59
N ARG A 27 4.05 0.24 -11.63
CA ARG A 27 4.39 -0.70 -12.69
C ARG A 27 3.53 -1.96 -12.64
N ILE A 28 3.30 -2.48 -11.44
CA ILE A 28 2.51 -3.70 -11.24
C ILE A 28 1.01 -3.41 -11.41
N PHE A 29 0.55 -2.30 -10.87
CA PHE A 29 -0.85 -1.89 -10.84
C PHE A 29 -0.99 -0.48 -11.43
N PRO A 30 -0.88 -0.31 -12.76
CA PRO A 30 -0.88 1.03 -13.37
C PRO A 30 -2.20 1.77 -13.22
N ASP A 31 -3.30 1.06 -13.03
CA ASP A 31 -4.63 1.65 -12.86
C ASP A 31 -5.09 1.72 -11.41
N ILE A 32 -4.16 1.59 -10.46
CA ILE A 32 -4.53 1.54 -9.05
C ILE A 32 -5.28 2.80 -8.61
N GLN A 33 -6.40 2.58 -7.93
CA GLN A 33 -7.21 3.63 -7.33
C GLN A 33 -7.43 3.32 -5.85
N ALA A 34 -7.32 4.34 -5.03
CA ALA A 34 -7.53 4.23 -3.59
C ALA A 34 -8.81 4.94 -3.20
N SER A 35 -9.67 4.24 -2.45
CA SER A 35 -10.89 4.81 -1.90
C SER A 35 -10.77 4.85 -0.39
N LEU A 36 -10.75 6.06 0.18
CA LEU A 36 -10.67 6.26 1.63
C LEU A 36 -11.99 5.89 2.26
N GLN A 37 -11.97 4.88 3.12
CA GLN A 37 -13.17 4.40 3.81
C GLN A 37 -13.38 5.09 5.14
N ASP A 38 -12.31 5.24 5.92
CA ASP A 38 -12.32 5.91 7.22
C ASP A 38 -11.06 6.72 7.41
N LEU A 39 -11.18 7.83 8.10
CA LEU A 39 -10.06 8.67 8.50
C LEU A 39 -10.26 9.08 9.95
N ILE A 40 -9.33 8.70 10.80
CA ILE A 40 -9.39 9.00 12.24
C ILE A 40 -8.11 9.69 12.63
N ALA A 41 -8.21 10.82 13.30
CA ALA A 41 -7.04 11.59 13.72
C ALA A 41 -7.05 11.78 15.23
N GLU A 42 -5.89 11.62 15.84
CA GLU A 42 -5.68 11.89 17.27
C GLU A 42 -4.24 12.36 17.47
N GLY A 43 -4.08 13.55 18.06
CA GLY A 43 -2.77 14.14 18.26
C GLY A 43 -2.10 14.39 16.93
N ASP A 44 -0.88 13.85 16.77
CA ASP A 44 -0.10 13.96 15.53
C ASP A 44 -0.26 12.72 14.64
N GLU A 45 -1.17 11.80 14.98
CA GLU A 45 -1.38 10.56 14.25
C GLU A 45 -2.71 10.58 13.49
N VAL A 46 -2.66 10.01 12.28
CA VAL A 46 -3.83 9.84 11.43
C VAL A 46 -3.90 8.38 10.99
N VAL A 47 -5.06 7.76 11.17
CA VAL A 47 -5.32 6.40 10.72
C VAL A 47 -6.26 6.44 9.52
N ALA A 48 -5.86 5.79 8.44
CA ALA A 48 -6.65 5.70 7.21
C ALA A 48 -6.96 4.23 6.91
N ARG A 49 -8.25 3.93 6.72
CA ARG A 49 -8.67 2.64 6.18
C ARG A 49 -9.01 2.84 4.72
N VAL A 50 -8.37 2.08 3.85
CA VAL A 50 -8.40 2.32 2.41
C VAL A 50 -8.77 1.05 1.67
N GLU A 51 -9.50 1.19 0.59
CA GLU A 51 -9.78 0.11 -0.35
C GLU A 51 -9.10 0.44 -1.67
N PHE A 52 -8.34 -0.52 -2.19
CA PHE A 52 -7.62 -0.37 -3.46
C PHE A 52 -8.28 -1.23 -4.53
N THR A 53 -8.46 -0.64 -5.71
CA THR A 53 -8.91 -1.36 -6.91
C THR A 53 -7.81 -1.26 -7.94
N ALA A 54 -7.39 -2.38 -8.50
CA ALA A 54 -6.24 -2.42 -9.38
C ALA A 54 -6.25 -3.66 -10.28
N THR A 55 -5.58 -3.54 -11.44
CA THR A 55 -5.37 -4.64 -12.37
C THR A 55 -3.88 -5.02 -12.33
N GLN A 56 -3.59 -6.30 -12.10
CA GLN A 56 -2.21 -6.78 -12.08
C GLN A 56 -1.66 -6.89 -13.49
N ALA A 57 -0.86 -5.91 -13.89
CA ALA A 57 -0.31 -5.84 -15.25
C ALA A 57 1.12 -6.38 -15.37
N ASP A 58 1.80 -6.60 -14.25
CA ASP A 58 3.17 -7.13 -14.22
C ASP A 58 3.31 -8.11 -13.06
N SER A 59 4.41 -8.83 -13.01
CA SER A 59 4.64 -9.79 -11.93
C SER A 59 4.77 -9.10 -10.58
N PHE A 60 4.31 -9.80 -9.53
CA PHE A 60 4.37 -9.33 -8.16
C PHE A 60 4.96 -10.44 -7.30
N ARG A 61 6.16 -10.19 -6.74
CA ARG A 61 6.87 -11.14 -5.85
C ARG A 61 6.95 -12.55 -6.43
N GLY A 62 7.23 -12.67 -7.74
CA GLY A 62 7.32 -13.94 -8.42
C GLY A 62 6.00 -14.50 -8.94
N PHE A 63 4.88 -13.90 -8.60
CA PHE A 63 3.57 -14.28 -9.15
C PHE A 63 3.36 -13.57 -10.49
N PRO A 64 3.11 -14.30 -11.58
CA PRO A 64 3.01 -13.69 -12.91
C PRO A 64 1.80 -12.78 -13.07
N ALA A 65 1.87 -11.87 -14.04
CA ALA A 65 0.77 -10.97 -14.36
C ALA A 65 -0.47 -11.76 -14.77
N THR A 66 -1.64 -11.34 -14.26
CA THR A 66 -2.92 -11.98 -14.57
C THR A 66 -3.82 -11.12 -15.43
N ASN A 67 -3.57 -9.81 -15.48
CA ASN A 67 -4.45 -8.81 -16.10
C ASN A 67 -5.88 -8.83 -15.53
N ARG A 68 -6.03 -9.30 -14.29
CA ARG A 68 -7.30 -9.32 -13.58
C ARG A 68 -7.42 -8.09 -12.68
N GLN A 69 -8.60 -7.51 -12.65
CA GLN A 69 -8.91 -6.42 -11.73
C GLN A 69 -9.46 -6.98 -10.43
N ILE A 70 -8.90 -6.51 -9.32
CA ILE A 70 -9.33 -6.93 -7.98
C ILE A 70 -9.42 -5.73 -7.05
N THR A 71 -10.08 -5.94 -5.92
CA THR A 71 -10.12 -4.99 -4.81
C THR A 71 -9.47 -5.63 -3.59
N TYR A 72 -8.63 -4.87 -2.88
CA TYR A 72 -8.03 -5.32 -1.62
C TYR A 72 -7.95 -4.15 -0.65
N SER A 73 -7.85 -4.46 0.62
CA SER A 73 -7.91 -3.46 1.69
C SER A 73 -6.54 -3.18 2.30
N GLY A 74 -6.45 -2.04 2.96
CA GLY A 74 -5.28 -1.69 3.73
C GLY A 74 -5.61 -0.69 4.82
N MET A 75 -4.73 -0.63 5.82
CA MET A 75 -4.78 0.37 6.87
C MET A 75 -3.41 1.01 7.00
N ASP A 76 -3.39 2.31 7.07
CA ASP A 76 -2.16 3.08 7.26
C ASP A 76 -2.30 3.96 8.49
N ILE A 77 -1.20 4.08 9.24
CA ILE A 77 -1.07 5.07 10.30
C ILE A 77 0.05 6.01 9.87
N PHE A 78 -0.23 7.31 9.92
CA PHE A 78 0.73 8.34 9.58
C PHE A 78 0.99 9.20 10.80
N ARG A 79 2.25 9.57 11.01
CA ARG A 79 2.59 10.64 11.94
C ARG A 79 2.90 11.89 11.14
N ILE A 80 2.28 13.00 11.57
CA ILE A 80 2.45 14.30 10.91
C ILE A 80 3.08 15.26 11.91
N LYS A 81 4.16 15.92 11.47
CA LYS A 81 4.87 16.89 12.30
C LYS A 81 5.23 18.09 11.43
N ASP A 82 4.88 19.28 11.88
CA ASP A 82 5.11 20.53 11.17
C ASP A 82 4.58 20.48 9.72
N GLY A 83 3.39 19.88 9.54
CA GLY A 83 2.74 19.77 8.24
C GLY A 83 3.33 18.73 7.31
N LYS A 84 4.26 17.89 7.80
CA LYS A 84 4.93 16.88 6.97
C LYS A 84 4.75 15.48 7.54
N LEU A 85 4.62 14.49 6.65
CA LEU A 85 4.63 13.09 7.04
C LEU A 85 6.03 12.72 7.51
N THR A 86 6.16 12.24 8.74
CA THR A 86 7.44 11.85 9.33
C THR A 86 7.56 10.34 9.50
N GLU A 87 6.45 9.65 9.71
CA GLU A 87 6.44 8.20 9.89
C GLU A 87 5.19 7.59 9.28
N ARG A 88 5.30 6.35 8.85
CA ARG A 88 4.18 5.59 8.30
C ARG A 88 4.27 4.13 8.74
N TRP A 89 3.13 3.60 9.15
CA TRP A 89 2.92 2.16 9.36
C TRP A 89 1.80 1.75 8.41
N ALA A 90 1.99 0.68 7.66
CA ALA A 90 1.01 0.24 6.68
C ALA A 90 0.83 -1.27 6.70
N GLN A 91 -0.41 -1.70 6.57
CA GLN A 91 -0.76 -3.10 6.40
C GLN A 91 -1.68 -3.24 5.19
N ARG A 92 -1.39 -4.23 4.36
CA ARG A 92 -2.18 -4.55 3.17
C ARG A 92 -2.64 -6.00 3.24
N ASP A 93 -3.84 -6.27 2.79
CA ASP A 93 -4.35 -7.64 2.68
C ASP A 93 -3.76 -8.33 1.44
N PHE A 94 -2.46 -8.59 1.47
CA PHE A 94 -1.77 -9.24 0.36
C PHE A 94 -2.23 -10.68 0.16
N LEU A 95 -2.57 -11.39 1.23
CA LEU A 95 -3.09 -12.75 1.13
C LEU A 95 -4.40 -12.75 0.35
N GLY A 96 -5.34 -11.89 0.73
CA GLY A 96 -6.61 -11.77 0.02
C GLY A 96 -6.43 -11.32 -1.42
N MET A 97 -5.48 -10.42 -1.67
CA MET A 97 -5.14 -9.99 -3.01
C MET A 97 -4.69 -11.17 -3.88
N LEU A 98 -3.77 -11.98 -3.38
CA LEU A 98 -3.25 -13.14 -4.12
C LEU A 98 -4.33 -14.20 -4.37
N GLU A 99 -5.23 -14.40 -3.41
CA GLU A 99 -6.37 -15.30 -3.58
C GLU A 99 -7.31 -14.81 -4.69
N ARG A 100 -7.65 -13.52 -4.68
CA ARG A 100 -8.55 -12.92 -5.68
C ARG A 100 -7.94 -12.90 -7.07
N LEU A 101 -6.61 -12.77 -7.15
CA LEU A 101 -5.89 -12.85 -8.43
C LEU A 101 -5.76 -14.30 -8.92
N GLY A 102 -6.05 -15.27 -8.08
CA GLY A 102 -5.97 -16.69 -8.45
C GLY A 102 -4.58 -17.30 -8.30
N HIS A 103 -3.64 -16.60 -7.65
CA HIS A 103 -2.28 -17.12 -7.46
C HIS A 103 -2.19 -18.18 -6.39
N ILE A 104 -3.08 -18.11 -5.39
CA ILE A 104 -3.16 -19.09 -4.31
C ILE A 104 -4.62 -19.43 -4.07
N SER A 105 -4.86 -20.61 -3.49
CA SER A 105 -6.21 -20.98 -3.10
C SER A 105 -6.25 -21.25 -1.60
N ARG A 106 -7.36 -20.82 -0.98
CA ARG A 106 -7.60 -21.08 0.42
C ARG A 106 -8.18 -22.49 0.55
N THR A 107 -7.39 -23.41 1.10
CA THR A 107 -7.86 -24.74 1.43
C THR A 107 -8.24 -24.73 2.89
N GLY A 108 -9.50 -24.70 3.10
CA GLY A 108 -9.98 -24.59 4.36
C GLY A 108 -10.20 -25.45 5.33
#